data_454eadf800409ac9cb5509a877095b3d
#
_entry.id   454eadf800409ac9cb5509a877095b3d
#
_cell.length_a   1.000
_cell.length_b   1.000
_cell.length_c   1.000
_cell.angle_alpha   90.00
_cell.angle_beta   90.00
_cell.angle_gamma   90.00
#
_symmetry.space_group_name_H-M   'P 1'
#
loop_
_entity.id
_entity.type
_entity.pdbx_description
1 polymer ?
#
loop_
_entity_poly.entity_id
_entity_poly.type
_entity_poly.pdbx_seq_one_letter_code
_entity_poly.pdbx_strand_id
1 'polypeptide(L)'
;MREEQLILVDEGNRAVGRAGKERVHRAGLLHRAFSIFMVDKGGRILLQQRSPRKYHSGSLWANSCCGHPRPGERTIAAARRRLEEELGIDDSLSFGFFARYQANLDHGMHENEFVYVYFGSLTDEPKPNPAEIANVEYASVAEIARRIGRRPEEFTYWLCHYFNNHLPEIARLADDAAQASVVPDGRVGKGAFGKG
;
A
#
# COMPACT_ATOMS: atom_id res chain seq x y z
N MET A 1 -11.22 -9.08 -21.55
CA MET A 1 -9.93 -8.82 -20.82
C MET A 1 -9.46 -10.11 -20.21
N ARG A 2 -8.14 -10.37 -20.16
CA ARG A 2 -7.63 -11.56 -19.41
C ARG A 2 -7.71 -11.26 -17.93
N GLU A 3 -8.21 -12.21 -17.13
CA GLU A 3 -8.27 -12.10 -15.67
C GLU A 3 -6.87 -11.89 -15.09
N GLU A 4 -6.77 -10.99 -14.09
CA GLU A 4 -5.54 -10.72 -13.36
C GLU A 4 -5.07 -12.00 -12.64
N GLN A 5 -3.81 -12.38 -12.85
CA GLN A 5 -3.21 -13.57 -12.25
C GLN A 5 -2.36 -13.16 -11.04
N LEU A 6 -2.58 -13.83 -9.90
CA LEU A 6 -1.84 -13.63 -8.67
C LEU A 6 -0.80 -14.72 -8.46
N ILE A 7 0.27 -14.39 -7.74
CA ILE A 7 1.36 -15.31 -7.39
C ILE A 7 0.98 -16.07 -6.11
N LEU A 8 0.73 -17.36 -6.22
CA LEU A 8 0.55 -18.22 -5.05
C LEU A 8 1.91 -18.49 -4.41
N VAL A 9 1.94 -18.49 -3.08
CA VAL A 9 3.17 -18.69 -2.31
C VAL A 9 2.98 -19.73 -1.20
N ASP A 10 4.09 -20.32 -0.75
CA ASP A 10 4.14 -21.12 0.48
C ASP A 10 4.33 -20.22 1.72
N GLU A 11 4.39 -20.85 2.90
CA GLU A 11 4.60 -20.18 4.18
C GLU A 11 5.92 -19.37 4.24
N GLY A 12 6.91 -19.73 3.45
CA GLY A 12 8.18 -19.03 3.31
C GLY A 12 8.20 -17.99 2.18
N ASN A 13 7.01 -17.64 1.62
CA ASN A 13 6.88 -16.70 0.50
C ASN A 13 7.57 -17.15 -0.80
N ARG A 14 7.80 -18.45 -1.00
CA ARG A 14 8.30 -18.97 -2.27
C ARG A 14 7.12 -19.15 -3.21
N ALA A 15 7.29 -18.74 -4.48
CA ALA A 15 6.24 -18.92 -5.49
C ALA A 15 6.02 -20.41 -5.77
N VAL A 16 4.77 -20.88 -5.58
CA VAL A 16 4.35 -22.27 -5.80
C VAL A 16 3.37 -22.40 -6.95
N GLY A 17 2.89 -21.28 -7.52
CA GLY A 17 1.95 -21.29 -8.63
C GLY A 17 1.37 -19.93 -8.93
N ARG A 18 0.30 -19.93 -9.72
CA ARG A 18 -0.51 -18.75 -10.03
C ARG A 18 -1.96 -19.16 -10.24
N ALA A 19 -2.88 -18.24 -9.95
CA ALA A 19 -4.31 -18.43 -10.23
C ALA A 19 -5.00 -17.08 -10.45
N GLY A 20 -6.17 -17.12 -11.07
CA GLY A 20 -6.99 -15.93 -11.27
C GLY A 20 -7.41 -15.29 -9.95
N LYS A 21 -7.45 -13.98 -9.92
CA LYS A 21 -7.71 -13.17 -8.71
C LYS A 21 -9.01 -13.57 -8.01
N GLU A 22 -10.09 -13.71 -8.75
CA GLU A 22 -11.37 -14.12 -8.16
C GLU A 22 -11.29 -15.49 -7.48
N ARG A 23 -10.69 -16.47 -8.15
CA ARG A 23 -10.49 -17.82 -7.60
C ARG A 23 -9.64 -17.78 -6.31
N VAL A 24 -8.57 -16.98 -6.30
CA VAL A 24 -7.65 -16.87 -5.16
C VAL A 24 -8.41 -16.37 -3.93
N HIS A 25 -9.18 -15.29 -4.07
CA HIS A 25 -9.94 -14.70 -2.96
C HIS A 25 -11.16 -15.56 -2.55
N ARG A 26 -11.84 -16.23 -3.50
CA ARG A 26 -12.93 -17.15 -3.13
C ARG A 26 -12.45 -18.38 -2.37
N ALA A 27 -11.30 -18.90 -2.74
CA ALA A 27 -10.73 -20.11 -2.12
C ALA A 27 -9.79 -19.82 -0.93
N GLY A 28 -9.51 -18.54 -0.62
CA GLY A 28 -8.60 -18.14 0.45
C GLY A 28 -7.17 -18.65 0.26
N LEU A 29 -6.69 -18.73 -1.00
CA LEU A 29 -5.34 -19.23 -1.28
C LEU A 29 -4.28 -18.22 -0.85
N LEU A 30 -3.21 -18.71 -0.22
CA LEU A 30 -2.09 -17.87 0.19
C LEU A 30 -1.39 -17.29 -1.05
N HIS A 31 -1.31 -15.96 -1.10
CA HIS A 31 -0.77 -15.25 -2.24
C HIS A 31 0.04 -14.03 -1.83
N ARG A 32 0.88 -13.54 -2.75
CA ARG A 32 1.75 -12.40 -2.53
C ARG A 32 1.04 -11.10 -2.81
N ALA A 33 1.19 -10.15 -1.88
CA ALA A 33 0.62 -8.82 -1.96
C ALA A 33 1.63 -7.74 -1.56
N PHE A 34 1.24 -6.49 -1.73
CA PHE A 34 1.93 -5.34 -1.17
C PHE A 34 0.94 -4.31 -0.62
N SER A 35 1.42 -3.53 0.34
CA SER A 35 0.75 -2.36 0.89
C SER A 35 1.71 -1.18 0.91
N ILE A 36 1.19 0.03 0.72
CA ILE A 36 1.97 1.26 0.68
C ILE A 36 1.40 2.26 1.68
N PHE A 37 2.28 2.89 2.45
CA PHE A 37 2.01 4.05 3.27
C PHE A 37 2.77 5.25 2.70
N MET A 38 2.04 6.20 2.09
CA MET A 38 2.60 7.49 1.67
C MET A 38 2.46 8.47 2.81
N VAL A 39 3.53 9.20 3.10
CA VAL A 39 3.61 10.11 4.26
C VAL A 39 3.95 11.51 3.78
N ASP A 40 3.20 12.51 4.23
CA ASP A 40 3.49 13.91 3.92
C ASP A 40 4.62 14.47 4.80
N LYS A 41 5.06 15.69 4.50
CA LYS A 41 6.11 16.42 5.25
C LYS A 41 5.76 16.65 6.73
N GLY A 42 4.49 16.55 7.09
CA GLY A 42 3.99 16.68 8.46
C GLY A 42 3.91 15.34 9.21
N GLY A 43 4.39 14.23 8.64
CA GLY A 43 4.31 12.91 9.25
C GLY A 43 2.90 12.29 9.22
N ARG A 44 1.99 12.84 8.38
CA ARG A 44 0.65 12.29 8.24
C ARG A 44 0.61 11.28 7.11
N ILE A 45 -0.06 10.16 7.35
CA ILE A 45 -0.29 9.10 6.36
C ILE A 45 -1.46 9.53 5.45
N LEU A 46 -1.27 9.36 4.14
CA LEU A 46 -2.33 9.43 3.15
C LEU A 46 -3.18 8.16 3.23
N LEU A 47 -4.42 8.30 3.67
CA LEU A 47 -5.44 7.25 3.62
C LEU A 47 -6.30 7.42 2.37
N GLN A 48 -6.78 6.29 1.82
CA GLN A 48 -7.78 6.27 0.77
C GLN A 48 -9.09 5.66 1.27
N GLN A 49 -10.23 6.24 0.91
CA GLN A 49 -11.51 5.57 0.99
C GLN A 49 -11.75 4.80 -0.31
N ARG A 50 -11.89 3.49 -0.21
CA ARG A 50 -12.06 2.61 -1.37
C ARG A 50 -13.36 2.95 -2.12
N SER A 51 -13.31 2.92 -3.45
CA SER A 51 -14.53 3.07 -4.25
C SER A 51 -15.61 2.06 -3.79
N PRO A 52 -16.89 2.46 -3.69
CA PRO A 52 -17.97 1.54 -3.34
C PRO A 52 -18.18 0.43 -4.40
N ARG A 53 -17.58 0.59 -5.59
CA ARG A 53 -17.63 -0.41 -6.68
C ARG A 53 -16.60 -1.53 -6.53
N LYS A 54 -15.76 -1.49 -5.51
CA LYS A 54 -14.78 -2.56 -5.25
C LYS A 54 -15.52 -3.86 -4.92
N TYR A 55 -15.01 -4.98 -5.40
CA TYR A 55 -15.61 -6.31 -5.24
C TYR A 55 -15.62 -6.81 -3.78
N HIS A 56 -14.83 -6.22 -2.88
CA HIS A 56 -14.89 -6.35 -1.42
C HIS A 56 -14.42 -5.08 -0.72
N SER A 57 -14.79 -4.91 0.53
CA SER A 57 -14.36 -3.81 1.41
C SER A 57 -14.57 -2.42 0.78
N GLY A 58 -15.62 -2.27 -0.04
CA GLY A 58 -16.00 -0.99 -0.63
C GLY A 58 -16.38 0.02 0.43
N SER A 59 -16.12 1.29 0.20
CA SER A 59 -16.36 2.43 1.10
C SER A 59 -15.54 2.46 2.39
N LEU A 60 -14.70 1.45 2.67
CA LEU A 60 -13.84 1.44 3.85
C LEU A 60 -12.56 2.25 3.62
N TRP A 61 -12.01 2.79 4.70
CA TRP A 61 -10.72 3.45 4.72
C TRP A 61 -9.58 2.44 4.74
N ALA A 62 -8.58 2.67 3.91
CA ALA A 62 -7.37 1.85 3.76
C ALA A 62 -6.12 2.74 3.80
N ASN A 63 -4.94 2.11 3.89
CA ASN A 63 -3.67 2.78 3.63
C ASN A 63 -3.58 3.26 2.17
N SER A 64 -2.53 3.98 1.82
CA SER A 64 -2.45 4.75 0.57
C SER A 64 -2.71 3.93 -0.70
N CYS A 65 -2.13 2.73 -0.80
CA CYS A 65 -2.37 1.84 -1.93
C CYS A 65 -2.08 0.39 -1.55
N CYS A 66 -2.83 -0.56 -2.13
CA CYS A 66 -2.63 -2.01 -1.96
C CYS A 66 -2.80 -2.72 -3.29
N GLY A 67 -2.17 -3.88 -3.42
CA GLY A 67 -2.34 -4.68 -4.64
C GLY A 67 -1.42 -5.89 -4.70
N HIS A 68 -1.37 -6.48 -5.88
CA HIS A 68 -0.65 -7.71 -6.12
C HIS A 68 0.36 -7.56 -7.24
N PRO A 69 1.57 -8.15 -7.10
CA PRO A 69 2.51 -8.25 -8.22
C PRO A 69 1.99 -9.28 -9.23
N ARG A 70 2.17 -8.97 -10.50
CA ARG A 70 1.91 -9.91 -11.59
C ARG A 70 2.96 -11.03 -11.60
N PRO A 71 2.67 -12.23 -12.13
CA PRO A 71 3.69 -13.25 -12.32
C PRO A 71 4.92 -12.72 -13.09
N GLY A 72 6.11 -12.85 -12.48
CA GLY A 72 7.37 -12.31 -13.01
C GLY A 72 7.66 -10.85 -12.67
N GLU A 73 6.71 -10.12 -12.07
CA GLU A 73 6.91 -8.73 -11.66
C GLU A 73 7.57 -8.66 -10.27
N ARG A 74 8.56 -7.77 -10.11
CA ARG A 74 9.13 -7.47 -8.78
C ARG A 74 8.09 -6.74 -7.94
N THR A 75 7.94 -7.10 -6.66
CA THR A 75 6.90 -6.53 -5.79
C THR A 75 7.00 -4.99 -5.68
N ILE A 76 8.21 -4.44 -5.60
CA ILE A 76 8.41 -2.97 -5.57
C ILE A 76 7.99 -2.30 -6.89
N ALA A 77 8.20 -2.95 -8.05
CA ALA A 77 7.78 -2.41 -9.33
C ALA A 77 6.25 -2.42 -9.45
N ALA A 78 5.60 -3.50 -8.98
CA ALA A 78 4.14 -3.58 -8.89
C ALA A 78 3.57 -2.50 -7.97
N ALA A 79 4.20 -2.27 -6.83
CA ALA A 79 3.80 -1.24 -5.87
C ALA A 79 3.83 0.17 -6.52
N ARG A 80 4.94 0.55 -7.18
CA ARG A 80 5.05 1.84 -7.90
C ARG A 80 4.02 1.95 -9.02
N ARG A 81 3.87 0.94 -9.85
CA ARG A 81 2.86 0.92 -10.92
C ARG A 81 1.45 1.17 -10.38
N ARG A 82 1.04 0.49 -9.31
CA ARG A 82 -0.30 0.67 -8.74
C ARG A 82 -0.46 2.03 -8.06
N LEU A 83 0.58 2.54 -7.41
CA LEU A 83 0.57 3.86 -6.81
C LEU A 83 0.34 4.96 -7.88
N GLU A 84 0.99 4.82 -9.03
CA GLU A 84 0.78 5.71 -10.17
C GLU A 84 -0.63 5.53 -10.77
N GLU A 85 -1.10 4.29 -10.98
CA GLU A 85 -2.43 4.00 -11.54
C GLU A 85 -3.58 4.49 -10.65
N GLU A 86 -3.45 4.39 -9.31
CA GLU A 86 -4.51 4.73 -8.35
C GLU A 86 -4.45 6.18 -7.87
N LEU A 87 -3.25 6.74 -7.68
CA LEU A 87 -3.04 8.05 -7.06
C LEU A 87 -2.25 9.03 -7.91
N GLY A 88 -1.73 8.63 -9.07
CA GLY A 88 -0.91 9.48 -9.93
C GLY A 88 0.43 9.89 -9.28
N ILE A 89 0.95 9.09 -8.37
CA ILE A 89 2.18 9.33 -7.61
C ILE A 89 3.28 8.43 -8.16
N ASP A 90 4.45 9.00 -8.51
CA ASP A 90 5.68 8.27 -8.90
C ASP A 90 6.83 8.58 -7.92
N ASP A 91 6.55 8.53 -6.64
CA ASP A 91 7.54 8.72 -5.59
C ASP A 91 8.32 7.44 -5.29
N SER A 92 9.50 7.61 -4.69
CA SER A 92 10.34 6.51 -4.25
C SER A 92 9.70 5.77 -3.08
N LEU A 93 9.79 4.45 -3.11
CA LEU A 93 9.32 3.57 -2.05
C LEU A 93 10.48 2.83 -1.38
N SER A 94 10.47 2.76 -0.06
CA SER A 94 11.39 1.97 0.75
C SER A 94 10.66 0.81 1.40
N PHE A 95 11.32 -0.35 1.50
CA PHE A 95 10.77 -1.50 2.20
C PHE A 95 10.71 -1.22 3.71
N GLY A 96 9.56 -1.48 4.32
CA GLY A 96 9.34 -1.35 5.75
C GLY A 96 9.44 -2.70 6.46
N PHE A 97 8.41 -3.54 6.28
CA PHE A 97 8.33 -4.84 6.95
C PHE A 97 7.48 -5.84 6.14
N PHE A 98 7.51 -7.10 6.56
CA PHE A 98 6.58 -8.10 6.10
C PHE A 98 5.39 -8.22 7.05
N ALA A 99 4.20 -8.40 6.49
CA ALA A 99 3.03 -8.79 7.25
C ALA A 99 2.40 -10.05 6.66
N ARG A 100 1.74 -10.81 7.50
CA ARG A 100 0.94 -11.94 7.07
C ARG A 100 -0.39 -11.93 7.81
N TYR A 101 -1.47 -12.08 7.08
CA TYR A 101 -2.79 -12.16 7.67
C TYR A 101 -3.74 -13.03 6.85
N GLN A 102 -4.80 -13.44 7.51
CA GLN A 102 -5.93 -14.12 6.91
C GLN A 102 -7.22 -13.48 7.43
N ALA A 103 -8.18 -13.22 6.55
CA ALA A 103 -9.44 -12.59 6.88
C ALA A 103 -10.58 -13.11 6.03
N ASN A 104 -11.76 -13.22 6.63
CA ASN A 104 -13.02 -13.35 5.91
C ASN A 104 -13.55 -11.96 5.61
N LEU A 105 -13.89 -11.71 4.36
CA LEU A 105 -14.42 -10.45 3.89
C LEU A 105 -15.89 -10.59 3.48
N ASP A 106 -16.50 -9.48 3.08
CA ASP A 106 -17.83 -9.46 2.49
C ASP A 106 -17.90 -10.25 1.16
N HIS A 107 -19.10 -10.57 0.73
CA HIS A 107 -19.39 -11.30 -0.51
C HIS A 107 -18.72 -12.68 -0.64
N GLY A 108 -18.38 -13.33 0.48
CA GLY A 108 -17.73 -14.65 0.49
C GLY A 108 -16.30 -14.63 -0.07
N MET A 109 -15.64 -13.49 0.02
CA MET A 109 -14.22 -13.34 -0.30
C MET A 109 -13.35 -13.56 0.93
N HIS A 110 -12.12 -13.95 0.72
CA HIS A 110 -11.12 -14.21 1.75
C HIS A 110 -9.81 -13.56 1.35
N GLU A 111 -9.15 -12.93 2.32
CA GLU A 111 -7.74 -12.60 2.21
C GLU A 111 -6.91 -13.68 2.88
N ASN A 112 -5.80 -14.03 2.25
CA ASN A 112 -4.75 -14.86 2.83
C ASN A 112 -3.44 -14.43 2.16
N GLU A 113 -2.78 -13.45 2.77
CA GLU A 113 -1.73 -12.70 2.09
C GLU A 113 -0.39 -12.78 2.82
N PHE A 114 0.67 -12.90 2.01
CA PHE A 114 2.04 -12.54 2.40
C PHE A 114 2.36 -11.17 1.80
N VAL A 115 2.46 -10.15 2.66
CA VAL A 115 2.47 -8.75 2.26
C VAL A 115 3.85 -8.12 2.44
N TYR A 116 4.31 -7.42 1.40
CA TYR A 116 5.42 -6.47 1.47
C TYR A 116 4.86 -5.09 1.79
N VAL A 117 5.19 -4.53 2.94
CA VAL A 117 4.75 -3.19 3.33
C VAL A 117 5.85 -2.20 2.98
N TYR A 118 5.50 -1.19 2.18
CA TYR A 118 6.38 -0.13 1.73
C TYR A 118 5.97 1.22 2.31
N PHE A 119 6.95 2.11 2.46
CA PHE A 119 6.75 3.49 2.84
C PHE A 119 7.35 4.42 1.78
N GLY A 120 6.71 5.56 1.56
CA GLY A 120 7.20 6.60 0.66
C GLY A 120 6.90 7.99 1.19
N SER A 121 7.76 8.95 0.85
CA SER A 121 7.54 10.36 1.13
C SER A 121 6.69 10.95 0.02
N LEU A 122 5.63 11.64 0.37
CA LEU A 122 4.75 12.31 -0.58
C LEU A 122 5.35 13.66 -0.98
N THR A 123 5.68 13.82 -2.25
CA THR A 123 6.25 15.08 -2.78
C THR A 123 5.21 15.91 -3.54
N ASP A 124 4.28 15.26 -4.21
CA ASP A 124 3.24 15.88 -5.02
C ASP A 124 1.83 15.58 -4.49
N GLU A 125 0.86 16.41 -4.87
CA GLU A 125 -0.55 16.18 -4.55
C GLU A 125 -1.08 14.94 -5.29
N PRO A 126 -1.76 14.02 -4.57
CA PRO A 126 -2.33 12.84 -5.20
C PRO A 126 -3.43 13.19 -6.19
N LYS A 127 -3.52 12.42 -7.26
CA LYS A 127 -4.58 12.48 -8.28
C LYS A 127 -5.40 11.19 -8.27
N PRO A 128 -6.34 11.04 -7.32
CA PRO A 128 -7.07 9.79 -7.14
C PRO A 128 -7.85 9.38 -8.39
N ASN A 129 -7.72 8.12 -8.79
CA ASN A 129 -8.55 7.53 -9.83
C ASN A 129 -9.93 7.20 -9.23
N PRO A 130 -11.02 7.82 -9.70
CA PRO A 130 -12.36 7.64 -9.11
C PRO A 130 -12.95 6.23 -9.32
N ALA A 131 -12.37 5.43 -10.21
CA ALA A 131 -12.76 4.02 -10.35
C ALA A 131 -12.26 3.17 -9.16
N GLU A 132 -11.17 3.60 -8.52
CA GLU A 132 -10.49 2.90 -7.43
C GLU A 132 -10.75 3.54 -6.06
N ILE A 133 -10.79 4.87 -6.00
CA ILE A 133 -10.77 5.68 -4.77
C ILE A 133 -11.94 6.67 -4.78
N ALA A 134 -12.72 6.69 -3.71
CA ALA A 134 -13.83 7.64 -3.54
C ALA A 134 -13.35 8.95 -2.89
N ASN A 135 -12.49 8.87 -1.87
CA ASN A 135 -11.93 10.01 -1.16
C ASN A 135 -10.50 9.71 -0.68
N VAL A 136 -9.77 10.77 -0.36
CA VAL A 136 -8.47 10.70 0.34
C VAL A 136 -8.48 11.63 1.55
N GLU A 137 -7.72 11.27 2.58
CA GLU A 137 -7.48 12.12 3.74
C GLU A 137 -6.06 11.93 4.29
N TYR A 138 -5.59 12.91 5.05
CA TYR A 138 -4.32 12.83 5.77
C TYR A 138 -4.56 12.75 7.27
N ALA A 139 -4.03 11.72 7.91
CA ALA A 139 -4.17 11.54 9.35
C ALA A 139 -2.84 11.13 9.99
N SER A 140 -2.59 11.61 11.21
CA SER A 140 -1.42 11.16 11.97
C SER A 140 -1.57 9.70 12.40
N VAL A 141 -0.44 9.02 12.62
CA VAL A 141 -0.43 7.63 13.12
C VAL A 141 -1.27 7.48 14.41
N ALA A 142 -1.14 8.44 15.34
CA ALA A 142 -1.90 8.44 16.58
C ALA A 142 -3.42 8.60 16.35
N GLU A 143 -3.81 9.42 15.39
CA GLU A 143 -5.22 9.61 15.05
C GLU A 143 -5.81 8.36 14.41
N ILE A 144 -5.11 7.74 13.46
CA ILE A 144 -5.55 6.49 12.82
C ILE A 144 -5.72 5.39 13.88
N ALA A 145 -4.72 5.22 14.77
CA ALA A 145 -4.79 4.22 15.86
C ALA A 145 -6.01 4.46 16.78
N ARG A 146 -6.26 5.72 17.14
CA ARG A 146 -7.43 6.10 17.96
C ARG A 146 -8.75 5.83 17.24
N ARG A 147 -8.84 6.10 15.94
CA ARG A 147 -10.05 5.86 15.13
C ARG A 147 -10.31 4.38 14.97
N ILE A 148 -9.28 3.57 14.67
CA ILE A 148 -9.38 2.10 14.58
C ILE A 148 -9.86 1.52 15.92
N GLY A 149 -9.34 2.00 17.06
CA GLY A 149 -9.78 1.53 18.37
C GLY A 149 -11.23 1.88 18.72
N ARG A 150 -11.83 2.90 18.10
CA ARG A 150 -13.21 3.32 18.33
C ARG A 150 -14.20 2.76 17.32
N ARG A 151 -13.81 2.65 16.06
CA ARG A 151 -14.67 2.28 14.93
C ARG A 151 -13.90 1.44 13.91
N PRO A 152 -13.45 0.24 14.27
CA PRO A 152 -12.69 -0.62 13.36
C PRO A 152 -13.48 -0.98 12.09
N GLU A 153 -14.81 -0.95 12.13
CA GLU A 153 -15.70 -1.21 11.00
C GLU A 153 -15.63 -0.16 9.88
N GLU A 154 -15.07 1.03 10.14
CA GLU A 154 -14.83 2.05 9.11
C GLU A 154 -13.56 1.77 8.29
N PHE A 155 -12.74 0.81 8.72
CA PHE A 155 -11.43 0.52 8.14
C PHE A 155 -11.35 -0.89 7.56
N THR A 156 -10.49 -1.06 6.58
CA THR A 156 -10.20 -2.37 6.03
C THR A 156 -9.52 -3.25 7.08
N TYR A 157 -9.77 -4.57 6.98
CA TYR A 157 -9.17 -5.53 7.91
C TYR A 157 -7.64 -5.39 7.97
N TRP A 158 -6.97 -5.27 6.83
CA TRP A 158 -5.51 -5.22 6.78
C TRP A 158 -4.96 -3.94 7.42
N LEU A 159 -5.61 -2.77 7.27
CA LEU A 159 -5.17 -1.57 7.97
C LEU A 159 -5.30 -1.73 9.48
N CYS A 160 -6.41 -2.28 9.97
CA CYS A 160 -6.56 -2.63 11.38
C CYS A 160 -5.49 -3.62 11.84
N HIS A 161 -5.21 -4.64 11.04
CA HIS A 161 -4.18 -5.64 11.33
C HIS A 161 -2.79 -5.00 11.48
N TYR A 162 -2.40 -4.10 10.57
CA TYR A 162 -1.11 -3.40 10.66
C TYR A 162 -1.01 -2.55 11.92
N PHE A 163 -2.03 -1.77 12.23
CA PHE A 163 -2.04 -0.93 13.41
C PHE A 163 -2.07 -1.71 14.72
N ASN A 164 -2.70 -2.86 14.76
CA ASN A 164 -2.75 -3.70 15.96
C ASN A 164 -1.45 -4.49 16.19
N ASN A 165 -0.69 -4.80 15.14
CA ASN A 165 0.47 -5.70 15.24
C ASN A 165 1.81 -5.02 14.95
N HIS A 166 1.84 -3.88 14.25
CA HIS A 166 3.06 -3.21 13.77
C HIS A 166 3.06 -1.70 14.06
N LEU A 167 2.29 -1.22 15.04
CA LEU A 167 2.17 0.21 15.34
C LEU A 167 3.52 0.90 15.61
N PRO A 168 4.46 0.32 16.39
CA PRO A 168 5.77 0.94 16.62
C PRO A 168 6.60 1.10 15.34
N GLU A 169 6.59 0.06 14.48
CA GLU A 169 7.28 0.11 13.19
C GLU A 169 6.66 1.16 12.27
N ILE A 170 5.32 1.22 12.20
CA ILE A 170 4.60 2.20 11.39
C ILE A 170 4.94 3.62 11.83
N ALA A 171 4.93 3.88 13.14
CA ALA A 171 5.24 5.21 13.67
C ALA A 171 6.67 5.64 13.31
N ARG A 172 7.66 4.78 13.56
CA ARG A 172 9.06 5.05 13.22
C ARG A 172 9.25 5.27 11.71
N LEU A 173 8.68 4.40 10.87
CA LEU A 173 8.83 4.47 9.42
C LEU A 173 8.10 5.67 8.81
N ALA A 174 7.00 6.12 9.42
CA ALA A 174 6.32 7.35 9.02
C ALA A 174 7.18 8.58 9.35
N ASP A 175 7.81 8.62 10.52
CA ASP A 175 8.74 9.69 10.88
C ASP A 175 9.97 9.71 9.95
N ASP A 176 10.56 8.56 9.65
CA ASP A 176 11.68 8.44 8.71
C ASP A 176 11.30 8.97 7.31
N ALA A 177 10.10 8.61 6.80
CA ALA A 177 9.60 9.07 5.51
C ALA A 177 9.33 10.58 5.49
N ALA A 178 8.78 11.15 6.57
CA ALA A 178 8.57 12.59 6.69
C ALA A 178 9.90 13.37 6.63
N GLN A 179 10.93 12.87 7.31
CA GLN A 179 12.26 13.49 7.31
C GLN A 179 12.93 13.43 5.94
N ALA A 180 12.78 12.34 5.18
CA ALA A 180 13.32 12.19 3.85
C ALA A 180 12.77 13.24 2.86
N SER A 181 11.53 13.73 3.07
CA SER A 181 10.93 14.81 2.27
C SER A 181 11.56 16.18 2.51
N VAL A 182 12.32 16.36 3.59
CA VAL A 182 12.90 17.66 4.00
C VAL A 182 14.31 17.86 3.47
N VAL A 183 15.00 16.77 3.05
CA VAL A 183 16.36 16.86 2.49
C VAL A 183 16.25 17.32 1.03
N PRO A 184 16.70 18.56 0.67
CA PRO A 184 16.68 18.99 -0.72
C PRO A 184 17.59 18.08 -1.53
N ASP A 185 17.08 17.59 -2.66
CA ASP A 185 17.85 16.88 -3.67
C ASP A 185 19.07 17.72 -4.05
N GLY A 186 20.24 17.26 -3.61
CA GLY A 186 21.51 17.89 -3.93
C GLY A 186 21.80 17.72 -5.43
N ARG A 187 21.15 18.52 -6.27
CA ARG A 187 21.52 18.64 -7.68
C ARG A 187 22.97 19.12 -7.74
N VAL A 188 23.86 18.16 -7.87
CA VAL A 188 25.24 18.42 -8.27
C VAL A 188 25.18 19.17 -9.60
N GLY A 189 25.38 20.47 -9.53
CA GLY A 189 25.52 21.33 -10.69
C GLY A 189 26.59 20.74 -11.60
N LYS A 190 26.22 20.40 -12.83
CA LYS A 190 27.18 20.08 -13.89
C LYS A 190 28.07 21.33 -14.07
N GLY A 191 29.26 21.26 -13.46
CA GLY A 191 30.30 22.24 -13.70
C GLY A 191 30.59 22.31 -15.19
N ALA A 192 30.40 23.49 -15.75
CA ALA A 192 30.82 23.82 -17.12
C ALA A 192 32.33 23.68 -17.18
N PHE A 193 32.83 22.66 -17.87
CA PHE A 193 34.21 22.63 -18.33
C PHE A 193 34.33 23.65 -19.44
N GLY A 194 34.86 24.85 -19.09
CA GLY A 194 35.33 25.83 -20.01
C GLY A 194 36.56 25.28 -20.75
N LYS A 195 36.49 25.40 -22.06
CA LYS A 195 37.65 25.20 -22.95
C LYS A 195 38.65 26.33 -22.70
N GLY A 196 39.88 25.98 -22.49
CA GLY A 196 41.07 26.79 -22.58
C GLY A 196 42.20 25.90 -23.08
#